data_a53878b866eec4837b7911a45ee959d4
#
_entry.id   a53878b866eec4837b7911a45ee959d4
#
_cell.length_a   1.000
_cell.length_b   1.000
_cell.length_c   1.000
_cell.angle_alpha   90.00
_cell.angle_beta   90.00
_cell.angle_gamma   90.00
#
_symmetry.space_group_name_H-M   'P 1'
#
loop_
_entity.id
_entity.type
_entity.pdbx_description
1 polymer ?
#
loop_
_entity_poly.entity_id
_entity_poly.type
_entity_poly.pdbx_seq_one_letter_code
_entity_poly.pdbx_strand_id
1 'polypeptide(L)'
;MPRRLTRVWTIATVLIGALAMAVVTSSCTTFPATTHTENALQEGGKYRNAKPRQSLGAAKTVKVLWNFATGKDADTVPRAPIPVHPVLRTDLLAAPDGSLWRLGHSTMLLKLQGQFWLTDPVFSERASPFQFMGPKRFHAPPISIDELPPIEGVVLSHDHYDHLDYGAIQKLAPKVANFITPLGVGDRLIDWGVPAAKVQQLDWWQSTTVGALELTATPAQHFSGRGLTDSDRTLWASWVLRVVGKGDGAESSSSGLRVFFSGDSGYFDGFKAVGERFGPFDLTMVETGAYNQDWPDVHM
;
A
#
# COMPACT_ATOMS: atom_id res chain seq x y z
N MET A 1 34.74 22.09 -39.67
CA MET A 1 35.04 21.15 -38.58
C MET A 1 33.81 21.07 -37.64
N PRO A 2 32.87 20.14 -37.80
CA PRO A 2 31.89 19.81 -36.77
C PRO A 2 31.65 18.31 -36.69
N ARG A 3 32.64 17.49 -36.34
CA ARG A 3 32.45 16.03 -36.18
C ARG A 3 32.85 15.49 -34.81
N ARG A 4 33.26 16.33 -33.86
CA ARG A 4 33.67 15.89 -32.51
C ARG A 4 32.64 16.04 -31.42
N LEU A 5 31.59 16.86 -31.58
CA LEU A 5 30.57 17.09 -30.54
C LEU A 5 29.51 16.00 -30.48
N THR A 6 29.15 15.35 -31.58
CA THR A 6 28.10 14.31 -31.62
C THR A 6 28.51 12.99 -30.96
N ARG A 7 29.80 12.65 -30.88
CA ARG A 7 30.28 11.42 -30.21
C ARG A 7 30.29 11.51 -28.68
N VAL A 8 30.42 12.70 -28.12
CA VAL A 8 30.43 12.88 -26.64
C VAL A 8 29.06 12.71 -26.05
N TRP A 9 28.04 13.18 -26.75
CA TRP A 9 26.63 13.04 -26.28
C TRP A 9 26.12 11.59 -26.33
N THR A 10 26.51 10.82 -27.32
CA THR A 10 26.11 9.40 -27.46
C THR A 10 26.74 8.53 -26.37
N ILE A 11 28.00 8.83 -25.97
CA ILE A 11 28.64 8.07 -24.89
C ILE A 11 28.07 8.45 -23.52
N ALA A 12 27.71 9.70 -23.29
CA ALA A 12 27.11 10.15 -22.05
C ALA A 12 25.70 9.52 -21.85
N THR A 13 24.90 9.42 -22.91
CA THR A 13 23.56 8.83 -22.84
C THR A 13 23.59 7.31 -22.60
N VAL A 14 24.58 6.61 -23.17
CA VAL A 14 24.77 5.16 -22.95
C VAL A 14 25.32 4.89 -21.54
N LEU A 15 26.20 5.73 -21.01
CA LEU A 15 26.75 5.59 -19.66
C LEU A 15 25.70 5.90 -18.57
N ILE A 16 24.82 6.87 -18.79
CA ILE A 16 23.71 7.17 -17.85
C ILE A 16 22.68 6.04 -17.87
N GLY A 17 22.40 5.46 -19.04
CA GLY A 17 21.53 4.29 -19.15
C GLY A 17 22.12 3.04 -18.49
N ALA A 18 23.42 2.82 -18.63
CA ALA A 18 24.13 1.70 -18.01
C ALA A 18 24.28 1.87 -16.48
N LEU A 19 24.48 3.10 -16.00
CA LEU A 19 24.59 3.39 -14.56
C LEU A 19 23.21 3.24 -13.87
N ALA A 20 22.13 3.66 -14.53
CA ALA A 20 20.78 3.43 -14.03
C ALA A 20 20.41 1.93 -13.97
N MET A 21 20.92 1.13 -14.93
CA MET A 21 20.71 -0.31 -14.96
C MET A 21 21.56 -1.05 -13.91
N ALA A 22 22.77 -0.58 -13.61
CA ALA A 22 23.67 -1.18 -12.62
C ALA A 22 23.20 -0.98 -11.17
N VAL A 23 22.54 0.14 -10.86
CA VAL A 23 22.04 0.43 -9.51
C VAL A 23 20.77 -0.38 -9.19
N VAL A 24 19.98 -0.78 -10.21
CA VAL A 24 18.76 -1.59 -10.04
C VAL A 24 19.07 -3.07 -9.80
N THR A 25 20.26 -3.56 -10.14
CA THR A 25 20.64 -4.98 -9.99
C THR A 25 21.17 -5.37 -8.60
N SER A 26 21.36 -4.40 -7.69
CA SER A 26 22.00 -4.65 -6.38
C SER A 26 21.05 -4.94 -5.23
N SER A 27 19.74 -5.06 -5.48
CA SER A 27 18.74 -5.40 -4.45
C SER A 27 18.12 -6.77 -4.71
N CYS A 28 18.93 -7.78 -4.95
CA CYS A 28 18.47 -9.18 -4.83
C CYS A 28 18.40 -9.54 -3.34
N THR A 29 17.37 -9.10 -2.64
CA THR A 29 16.98 -9.73 -1.38
C THR A 29 16.35 -11.07 -1.71
N THR A 30 17.05 -12.14 -1.39
CA THR A 30 16.46 -13.49 -1.33
C THR A 30 15.55 -13.52 -0.10
N PHE A 31 14.23 -13.43 -0.33
CA PHE A 31 13.27 -13.59 0.74
C PHE A 31 13.29 -15.04 1.25
N PRO A 32 13.30 -15.26 2.57
CA PRO A 32 13.07 -16.58 3.11
C PRO A 32 11.71 -17.10 2.61
N ALA A 33 11.62 -18.38 2.32
CA ALA A 33 10.36 -18.99 1.91
C ALA A 33 9.40 -18.98 3.11
N THR A 34 8.38 -18.14 3.04
CA THR A 34 7.26 -18.15 3.99
C THR A 34 6.50 -19.47 3.84
N THR A 35 6.16 -20.10 4.96
CA THR A 35 5.28 -21.28 4.96
C THR A 35 3.88 -20.86 4.53
N HIS A 36 3.46 -21.30 3.35
CA HIS A 36 2.22 -20.88 2.71
C HIS A 36 1.04 -21.73 3.17
N THR A 37 -0.07 -21.05 3.37
CA THR A 37 -1.38 -21.64 3.66
C THR A 37 -2.21 -21.73 2.37
N GLU A 38 -3.29 -22.54 2.40
CA GLU A 38 -4.07 -22.93 1.21
C GLU A 38 -4.95 -21.82 0.59
N ASN A 39 -4.99 -20.61 1.15
CA ASN A 39 -6.01 -19.62 0.78
C ASN A 39 -5.64 -18.73 -0.42
N ALA A 40 -4.38 -18.27 -0.52
CA ALA A 40 -3.94 -17.50 -1.67
C ALA A 40 -3.39 -18.41 -2.77
N LEU A 41 -3.81 -18.13 -4.00
CA LEU A 41 -3.34 -18.88 -5.16
C LEU A 41 -1.85 -18.62 -5.38
N GLN A 42 -1.05 -19.68 -5.47
CA GLN A 42 0.38 -19.60 -5.69
C GLN A 42 0.86 -20.54 -6.79
N GLU A 43 1.76 -20.07 -7.64
CA GLU A 43 2.40 -20.86 -8.65
C GLU A 43 3.84 -20.38 -8.89
N GLY A 44 4.80 -21.29 -8.78
CA GLY A 44 6.21 -20.98 -9.01
C GLY A 44 6.78 -19.92 -8.03
N GLY A 45 6.30 -19.89 -6.77
CA GLY A 45 6.73 -18.93 -5.75
C GLY A 45 6.19 -17.51 -5.97
N LYS A 46 5.09 -17.38 -6.73
CA LYS A 46 4.39 -16.10 -6.98
C LYS A 46 2.93 -16.24 -6.63
N TYR A 47 2.37 -15.18 -6.08
CA TYR A 47 0.93 -15.07 -5.82
C TYR A 47 0.17 -14.75 -7.10
N ARG A 48 -1.10 -15.13 -7.15
CA ARG A 48 -1.99 -14.94 -8.30
C ARG A 48 -3.34 -14.41 -7.88
N ASN A 49 -3.96 -13.63 -8.74
CA ASN A 49 -5.34 -13.23 -8.61
C ASN A 49 -6.30 -14.40 -8.84
N ALA A 50 -7.45 -14.37 -8.21
CA ALA A 50 -8.53 -15.31 -8.49
C ALA A 50 -9.00 -15.21 -9.95
N LYS A 51 -9.07 -14.00 -10.51
CA LYS A 51 -9.29 -13.74 -11.93
C LYS A 51 -7.93 -13.41 -12.57
N PRO A 52 -7.46 -14.14 -13.59
CA PRO A 52 -6.23 -13.79 -14.28
C PRO A 52 -6.25 -12.36 -14.78
N ARG A 53 -5.18 -11.61 -14.55
CA ARG A 53 -5.00 -10.29 -15.15
C ARG A 53 -4.47 -10.40 -16.57
N GLN A 54 -4.78 -9.43 -17.41
CA GLN A 54 -4.17 -9.35 -18.73
C GLN A 54 -2.67 -9.05 -18.60
N SER A 55 -1.84 -9.88 -19.24
CA SER A 55 -0.41 -9.58 -19.32
C SER A 55 -0.18 -8.41 -20.27
N LEU A 56 0.56 -7.41 -19.82
CA LEU A 56 1.08 -6.38 -20.72
C LEU A 56 2.11 -7.05 -21.66
N GLY A 57 1.80 -7.17 -22.93
CA GLY A 57 2.79 -7.59 -23.92
C GLY A 57 3.98 -6.61 -23.97
N ALA A 58 5.14 -7.07 -24.43
CA ALA A 58 6.38 -6.27 -24.41
C ALA A 58 6.23 -4.87 -25.02
N ALA A 59 5.50 -4.73 -26.14
CA ALA A 59 5.25 -3.44 -26.79
C ALA A 59 4.44 -2.49 -25.89
N LYS A 60 3.43 -3.00 -25.20
CA LYS A 60 2.58 -2.22 -24.29
C LYS A 60 3.36 -1.80 -23.05
N THR A 61 4.20 -2.70 -22.50
CA THR A 61 5.11 -2.38 -21.39
C THR A 61 6.08 -1.24 -21.77
N VAL A 62 6.70 -1.30 -22.96
CA VAL A 62 7.58 -0.23 -23.45
C VAL A 62 6.81 1.09 -23.59
N LYS A 63 5.59 1.07 -24.14
CA LYS A 63 4.74 2.27 -24.24
C LYS A 63 4.43 2.86 -22.86
N VAL A 64 4.06 2.04 -21.91
CA VAL A 64 3.77 2.48 -20.53
C VAL A 64 5.01 3.12 -19.90
N LEU A 65 6.16 2.46 -19.97
CA LEU A 65 7.43 2.99 -19.46
C LEU A 65 7.83 4.30 -20.14
N TRP A 66 7.61 4.39 -21.46
CA TRP A 66 7.88 5.63 -22.22
C TRP A 66 6.97 6.76 -21.75
N ASN A 67 5.68 6.52 -21.58
CA ASN A 67 4.73 7.51 -21.08
C ASN A 67 5.08 7.96 -19.66
N PHE A 68 5.50 7.05 -18.79
CA PHE A 68 6.02 7.40 -17.47
C PHE A 68 7.26 8.31 -17.52
N ALA A 69 8.12 8.11 -18.51
CA ALA A 69 9.37 8.87 -18.64
C ALA A 69 9.19 10.23 -19.34
N THR A 70 8.26 10.33 -20.31
CA THR A 70 8.19 11.47 -21.23
C THR A 70 6.92 12.29 -21.16
N GLY A 71 5.83 11.76 -20.64
CA GLY A 71 4.54 12.44 -20.72
C GLY A 71 3.62 12.12 -19.56
N LYS A 72 3.21 13.17 -18.88
CA LYS A 72 1.94 13.15 -18.14
C LYS A 72 0.94 13.89 -19.01
N ASP A 73 -0.21 13.28 -19.29
CA ASP A 73 -1.32 13.99 -19.87
C ASP A 73 -1.62 15.22 -19.02
N ALA A 74 -1.90 16.36 -19.66
CA ALA A 74 -2.02 17.66 -19.01
C ALA A 74 -3.06 17.67 -17.87
N ASP A 75 -4.01 16.75 -17.90
CA ASP A 75 -5.09 16.66 -16.92
C ASP A 75 -4.85 15.61 -15.80
N THR A 76 -3.68 14.99 -15.75
CA THR A 76 -3.32 14.01 -14.68
C THR A 76 -2.73 14.66 -13.44
N VAL A 77 -2.45 15.95 -13.48
CA VAL A 77 -1.91 16.72 -12.36
C VAL A 77 -2.85 17.89 -12.07
N PRO A 78 -3.29 18.09 -10.81
CA PRO A 78 -4.12 19.25 -10.47
C PRO A 78 -3.46 20.56 -10.88
N ARG A 79 -4.22 21.43 -11.57
CA ARG A 79 -3.73 22.76 -12.02
C ARG A 79 -3.63 23.75 -10.87
N ALA A 80 -4.46 23.58 -9.84
CA ALA A 80 -4.46 24.40 -8.64
C ALA A 80 -4.02 23.55 -7.43
N PRO A 81 -3.41 24.15 -6.40
CA PRO A 81 -3.11 23.44 -5.16
C PRO A 81 -4.38 22.81 -4.57
N ILE A 82 -4.27 21.57 -4.14
CA ILE A 82 -5.35 20.88 -3.43
C ILE A 82 -5.44 21.50 -2.03
N PRO A 83 -6.62 22.00 -1.59
CA PRO A 83 -6.81 22.48 -0.25
C PRO A 83 -6.53 21.38 0.78
N VAL A 84 -5.68 21.67 1.76
CA VAL A 84 -5.35 20.75 2.86
C VAL A 84 -5.65 21.46 4.16
N HIS A 85 -6.50 20.84 4.98
CA HIS A 85 -6.76 21.29 6.33
C HIS A 85 -5.70 20.69 7.26
N PRO A 86 -4.88 21.51 7.94
CA PRO A 86 -3.95 20.99 8.94
C PRO A 86 -4.68 20.22 10.03
N VAL A 87 -4.09 19.12 10.46
CA VAL A 87 -4.61 18.28 11.55
C VAL A 87 -3.71 18.46 12.75
N LEU A 88 -4.26 18.88 13.86
CA LEU A 88 -3.52 19.06 15.11
C LEU A 88 -3.59 17.79 15.96
N ARG A 89 -2.51 17.47 16.64
CA ARG A 89 -2.47 16.34 17.59
C ARG A 89 -3.56 16.45 18.67
N THR A 90 -3.82 17.67 19.15
CA THR A 90 -4.88 17.93 20.14
C THR A 90 -6.26 17.55 19.62
N ASP A 91 -6.54 17.82 18.35
CA ASP A 91 -7.81 17.51 17.74
C ASP A 91 -7.98 15.99 17.54
N LEU A 92 -6.89 15.30 17.17
CA LEU A 92 -6.89 13.84 17.11
C LEU A 92 -7.23 13.21 18.46
N LEU A 93 -6.58 13.69 19.52
CA LEU A 93 -6.79 13.16 20.87
C LEU A 93 -8.21 13.42 21.38
N ALA A 94 -8.78 14.58 21.08
CA ALA A 94 -10.13 14.97 21.50
C ALA A 94 -11.26 14.35 20.65
N ALA A 95 -10.96 13.88 19.45
CA ALA A 95 -11.96 13.35 18.54
C ALA A 95 -12.64 12.09 19.11
N PRO A 96 -13.94 11.87 18.80
CA PRO A 96 -14.65 10.67 19.21
C PRO A 96 -14.15 9.41 18.47
N ASP A 97 -14.48 8.26 19.02
CA ASP A 97 -14.29 6.99 18.31
C ASP A 97 -15.11 6.94 17.01
N GLY A 98 -14.60 6.23 16.00
CA GLY A 98 -15.14 6.22 14.65
C GLY A 98 -14.67 7.40 13.80
N SER A 99 -13.81 8.29 14.33
CA SER A 99 -13.22 9.37 13.53
C SER A 99 -12.24 8.86 12.49
N LEU A 100 -12.26 9.51 11.31
CA LEU A 100 -11.41 9.18 10.17
C LEU A 100 -10.78 10.45 9.60
N TRP A 101 -9.49 10.38 9.29
CA TRP A 101 -8.75 11.44 8.58
C TRP A 101 -8.03 10.84 7.36
N ARG A 102 -8.25 11.42 6.19
CA ARG A 102 -7.48 11.11 5.00
C ARG A 102 -6.20 11.94 5.00
N LEU A 103 -5.05 11.29 5.17
CA LEU A 103 -3.74 11.96 5.22
C LEU A 103 -3.10 12.12 3.83
N GLY A 104 -3.54 11.33 2.86
CA GLY A 104 -3.12 11.40 1.45
C GLY A 104 -3.05 10.02 0.82
N HIS A 105 -3.27 9.95 -0.49
CA HIS A 105 -3.37 8.69 -1.24
C HIS A 105 -4.27 7.67 -0.51
N SER A 106 -3.76 6.50 -0.19
CA SER A 106 -4.44 5.44 0.60
C SER A 106 -4.12 5.50 2.10
N THR A 107 -3.41 6.55 2.56
CA THR A 107 -3.09 6.74 3.98
C THR A 107 -4.28 7.32 4.71
N MET A 108 -4.91 6.50 5.54
CA MET A 108 -6.00 6.90 6.44
C MET A 108 -5.57 6.72 7.88
N LEU A 109 -5.98 7.67 8.73
CA LEU A 109 -5.87 7.54 10.18
C LEU A 109 -7.27 7.33 10.75
N LEU A 110 -7.47 6.26 11.49
CA LEU A 110 -8.74 5.94 12.15
C LEU A 110 -8.54 5.97 13.66
N LYS A 111 -9.55 6.43 14.40
CA LYS A 111 -9.64 6.29 15.85
C LYS A 111 -10.71 5.25 16.18
N LEU A 112 -10.28 4.08 16.66
CA LEU A 112 -11.15 2.94 16.96
C LEU A 112 -10.86 2.46 18.39
N GLN A 113 -11.87 2.43 19.23
CA GLN A 113 -11.77 2.03 20.65
C GLN A 113 -10.67 2.80 21.42
N GLY A 114 -10.62 4.11 21.20
CA GLY A 114 -9.62 5.00 21.80
C GLY A 114 -8.21 4.88 21.21
N GLN A 115 -7.96 3.95 20.30
CA GLN A 115 -6.67 3.68 19.69
C GLN A 115 -6.59 4.21 18.26
N PHE A 116 -5.37 4.58 17.82
CA PHE A 116 -5.13 5.08 16.47
C PHE A 116 -4.58 3.99 15.56
N TRP A 117 -5.15 3.90 14.36
CA TRP A 117 -4.80 2.95 13.32
C TRP A 117 -4.46 3.67 12.02
N LEU A 118 -3.43 3.22 11.32
CA LEU A 118 -3.06 3.74 9.99
C LEU A 118 -3.25 2.67 8.93
N THR A 119 -3.73 3.07 7.75
CA THR A 119 -3.65 2.25 6.52
C THR A 119 -2.56 2.83 5.61
N ASP A 120 -1.79 1.97 4.95
CA ASP A 120 -0.82 2.27 3.89
C ASP A 120 -0.09 3.61 4.09
N PRO A 121 0.75 3.75 5.15
CA PRO A 121 1.31 5.03 5.53
C PRO A 121 2.43 5.50 4.59
N VAL A 122 2.10 6.47 3.73
CA VAL A 122 3.04 7.13 2.82
C VAL A 122 3.16 8.60 3.19
N PHE A 123 4.35 9.01 3.60
CA PHE A 123 4.67 10.38 4.02
C PHE A 123 5.80 11.01 3.17
N SER A 124 6.55 10.21 2.43
CA SER A 124 7.57 10.68 1.51
C SER A 124 6.98 11.55 0.39
N GLU A 125 7.80 12.41 -0.19
CA GLU A 125 7.37 13.31 -1.26
C GLU A 125 7.04 12.57 -2.55
N ARG A 126 7.71 11.42 -2.78
CA ARG A 126 7.56 10.63 -4.00
C ARG A 126 7.35 9.15 -3.70
N ALA A 127 6.43 8.56 -4.45
CA ALA A 127 6.22 7.12 -4.50
C ALA A 127 7.32 6.48 -5.38
N SER A 128 8.52 6.35 -4.82
CA SER A 128 9.71 5.94 -5.57
C SER A 128 10.80 5.48 -4.60
N PRO A 129 11.72 4.58 -5.04
CA PRO A 129 12.92 4.27 -4.27
C PRO A 129 13.84 5.50 -4.11
N PHE A 130 13.68 6.52 -4.97
CA PHE A 130 14.51 7.73 -4.98
C PHE A 130 13.64 8.97 -4.82
N GLN A 131 13.98 9.86 -3.87
CA GLN A 131 13.20 11.06 -3.63
C GLN A 131 13.49 12.21 -4.62
N PHE A 132 14.46 12.05 -5.52
CA PHE A 132 14.74 13.02 -6.59
C PHE A 132 14.00 12.70 -7.90
N MET A 133 13.38 11.50 -8.04
CA MET A 133 12.64 11.09 -9.25
C MET A 133 11.44 10.20 -8.90
N GLY A 134 10.49 10.10 -9.83
CA GLY A 134 9.27 9.32 -9.68
C GLY A 134 8.04 10.18 -9.35
N PRO A 135 6.84 9.56 -9.23
CA PRO A 135 5.59 10.27 -8.98
C PRO A 135 5.65 11.09 -7.68
N LYS A 136 5.33 12.37 -7.80
CA LYS A 136 5.26 13.30 -6.66
C LYS A 136 3.84 13.40 -6.14
N ARG A 137 3.69 13.46 -4.82
CA ARG A 137 2.38 13.70 -4.20
C ARG A 137 1.85 15.09 -4.56
N PHE A 138 0.53 15.23 -4.62
CA PHE A 138 -0.11 16.49 -4.99
C PHE A 138 -0.20 17.48 -3.85
N HIS A 139 -0.11 17.03 -2.60
CA HIS A 139 -0.12 17.87 -1.39
C HIS A 139 0.72 17.22 -0.29
N ALA A 140 1.24 18.02 0.62
CA ALA A 140 1.88 17.49 1.83
C ALA A 140 0.85 16.80 2.73
N PRO A 141 1.26 15.80 3.54
CA PRO A 141 0.39 15.26 4.57
C PRO A 141 -0.08 16.36 5.53
N PRO A 142 -1.35 16.34 6.00
CA PRO A 142 -1.91 17.37 6.87
C PRO A 142 -1.32 17.38 8.29
N ILE A 143 -0.57 16.34 8.65
CA ILE A 143 0.15 16.17 9.91
C ILE A 143 1.45 15.40 9.64
N SER A 144 2.49 15.71 10.39
CA SER A 144 3.76 14.98 10.30
C SER A 144 3.73 13.69 11.14
N ILE A 145 4.63 12.73 10.83
CA ILE A 145 4.77 11.51 11.65
C ILE A 145 5.14 11.86 13.09
N ASP A 146 5.94 12.88 13.31
CA ASP A 146 6.41 13.26 14.65
C ASP A 146 5.25 13.75 15.53
N GLU A 147 4.26 14.40 14.95
CA GLU A 147 3.06 14.91 15.62
C GLU A 147 1.98 13.85 15.82
N LEU A 148 2.04 12.71 15.12
CA LEU A 148 1.08 11.62 15.33
C LEU A 148 1.12 11.11 16.78
N PRO A 149 -0.02 10.78 17.38
CA PRO A 149 -0.08 10.05 18.64
C PRO A 149 0.55 8.65 18.53
N PRO A 150 0.74 7.90 19.61
CA PRO A 150 1.05 6.48 19.53
C PRO A 150 0.03 5.76 18.63
N ILE A 151 0.52 4.83 17.81
CA ILE A 151 -0.27 4.10 16.83
C ILE A 151 -0.38 2.64 17.29
N GLU A 152 -1.61 2.16 17.50
CA GLU A 152 -1.86 0.78 17.89
C GLU A 152 -1.52 -0.19 16.77
N GLY A 153 -1.85 0.16 15.53
CA GLY A 153 -1.50 -0.68 14.41
C GLY A 153 -1.43 0.04 13.07
N VAL A 154 -0.61 -0.52 12.21
CA VAL A 154 -0.52 -0.18 10.79
C VAL A 154 -1.02 -1.37 9.99
N VAL A 155 -1.96 -1.14 9.10
CA VAL A 155 -2.50 -2.12 8.16
C VAL A 155 -1.96 -1.81 6.77
N LEU A 156 -1.28 -2.77 6.15
CA LEU A 156 -0.70 -2.62 4.81
C LEU A 156 -1.48 -3.47 3.81
N SER A 157 -1.82 -2.89 2.67
CA SER A 157 -2.52 -3.61 1.59
C SER A 157 -1.55 -4.40 0.70
N HIS A 158 -0.45 -3.81 0.30
CA HIS A 158 0.58 -4.42 -0.56
C HIS A 158 1.88 -3.62 -0.53
N ASP A 159 2.87 -4.00 -1.34
CA ASP A 159 4.23 -3.48 -1.24
C ASP A 159 4.62 -2.40 -2.25
N HIS A 160 3.70 -1.86 -3.06
CA HIS A 160 4.02 -0.76 -3.97
C HIS A 160 4.50 0.50 -3.23
N TYR A 161 5.26 1.37 -3.92
CA TYR A 161 5.90 2.54 -3.30
C TYR A 161 4.92 3.59 -2.79
N ASP A 162 3.72 3.63 -3.30
CA ASP A 162 2.63 4.52 -2.91
C ASP A 162 1.74 3.95 -1.80
N HIS A 163 2.05 2.73 -1.30
CA HIS A 163 1.40 2.08 -0.16
C HIS A 163 2.38 1.69 0.94
N LEU A 164 3.60 1.32 0.58
CA LEU A 164 4.66 0.93 1.50
C LEU A 164 5.88 1.85 1.33
N ASP A 165 5.96 2.86 2.17
CA ASP A 165 7.01 3.88 2.18
C ASP A 165 8.09 3.54 3.20
N TYR A 166 9.31 3.23 2.73
CA TYR A 166 10.45 2.92 3.58
C TYR A 166 10.75 4.02 4.60
N GLY A 167 10.78 5.30 4.15
CA GLY A 167 11.07 6.43 5.01
C GLY A 167 10.02 6.64 6.10
N ALA A 168 8.74 6.40 5.76
CA ALA A 168 7.66 6.46 6.75
C ALA A 168 7.76 5.31 7.75
N ILE A 169 8.02 4.08 7.30
CA ILE A 169 8.16 2.92 8.19
C ILE A 169 9.29 3.11 9.19
N GLN A 170 10.46 3.61 8.76
CA GLN A 170 11.58 3.88 9.65
C GLN A 170 11.22 4.85 10.80
N LYS A 171 10.44 5.88 10.50
CA LYS A 171 9.99 6.88 11.50
C LYS A 171 8.83 6.38 12.34
N LEU A 172 7.95 5.55 11.78
CA LEU A 172 6.78 5.01 12.46
C LEU A 172 7.12 3.84 13.38
N ALA A 173 8.10 3.00 13.07
CA ALA A 173 8.41 1.78 13.79
C ALA A 173 8.56 1.95 15.33
N PRO A 174 9.16 3.04 15.85
CA PRO A 174 9.21 3.28 17.29
C PRO A 174 7.85 3.60 17.93
N LYS A 175 6.90 4.18 17.16
CA LYS A 175 5.59 4.67 17.64
C LYS A 175 4.45 3.67 17.41
N VAL A 176 4.66 2.63 16.57
CA VAL A 176 3.67 1.63 16.19
C VAL A 176 3.85 0.38 17.06
N ALA A 177 2.75 -0.10 17.62
CA ALA A 177 2.74 -1.34 18.39
C ALA A 177 2.69 -2.58 17.49
N ASN A 178 1.85 -2.56 16.43
CA ASN A 178 1.60 -3.71 15.57
C ASN A 178 1.63 -3.32 14.09
N PHE A 179 2.18 -4.18 13.23
CA PHE A 179 2.09 -4.11 11.77
C PHE A 179 1.35 -5.34 11.27
N ILE A 180 0.21 -5.14 10.59
CA ILE A 180 -0.61 -6.20 10.04
C ILE A 180 -0.50 -6.14 8.52
N THR A 181 -0.03 -7.22 7.92
CA THR A 181 0.36 -7.22 6.51
C THR A 181 -0.10 -8.49 5.80
N PRO A 182 -0.21 -8.48 4.47
CA PRO A 182 -0.27 -9.71 3.71
C PRO A 182 1.07 -10.46 3.76
N LEU A 183 1.03 -11.74 3.40
CA LEU A 183 2.22 -12.61 3.35
C LEU A 183 3.35 -12.02 2.49
N GLY A 184 4.58 -12.05 3.00
CA GLY A 184 5.79 -11.53 2.37
C GLY A 184 5.99 -10.03 2.49
N VAL A 185 4.94 -9.23 2.71
CA VAL A 185 5.09 -7.79 2.97
C VAL A 185 5.72 -7.54 4.32
N GLY A 186 5.34 -8.32 5.34
CA GLY A 186 5.94 -8.25 6.67
C GLY A 186 7.42 -8.59 6.69
N ASP A 187 7.88 -9.48 5.82
CA ASP A 187 9.31 -9.82 5.71
C ASP A 187 10.13 -8.59 5.29
N ARG A 188 9.58 -7.74 4.38
CA ARG A 188 10.23 -6.47 4.03
C ARG A 188 10.36 -5.52 5.21
N LEU A 189 9.35 -5.46 6.08
CA LEU A 189 9.42 -4.64 7.29
C LEU A 189 10.51 -5.13 8.25
N ILE A 190 10.61 -6.45 8.40
CA ILE A 190 11.64 -7.09 9.26
C ILE A 190 13.04 -6.82 8.68
N ASP A 191 13.21 -6.97 7.35
CA ASP A 191 14.46 -6.65 6.66
C ASP A 191 14.84 -5.17 6.81
N TRP A 192 13.86 -4.28 6.97
CA TRP A 192 14.07 -2.86 7.24
C TRP A 192 14.30 -2.53 8.73
N GLY A 193 14.36 -3.55 9.58
CA GLY A 193 14.68 -3.40 11.00
C GLY A 193 13.46 -3.25 11.92
N VAL A 194 12.24 -3.47 11.44
CA VAL A 194 11.07 -3.56 12.33
C VAL A 194 11.17 -4.86 13.10
N PRO A 195 11.06 -4.85 14.46
CA PRO A 195 11.09 -6.07 15.25
C PRO A 195 10.03 -7.08 14.80
N ALA A 196 10.43 -8.32 14.52
CA ALA A 196 9.53 -9.37 14.05
C ALA A 196 8.33 -9.59 14.99
N ALA A 197 8.50 -9.38 16.30
CA ALA A 197 7.43 -9.48 17.28
C ALA A 197 6.29 -8.46 17.09
N LYS A 198 6.52 -7.40 16.34
CA LYS A 198 5.49 -6.39 15.98
C LYS A 198 4.79 -6.70 14.65
N VAL A 199 5.24 -7.70 13.89
CA VAL A 199 4.77 -7.95 12.54
C VAL A 199 3.92 -9.22 12.51
N GLN A 200 2.70 -9.10 12.02
CA GLN A 200 1.80 -10.21 11.77
C GLN A 200 1.47 -10.26 10.28
N GLN A 201 1.63 -11.43 9.67
CA GLN A 201 1.39 -11.65 8.27
C GLN A 201 0.20 -12.60 8.09
N LEU A 202 -0.78 -12.20 7.29
CA LEU A 202 -2.01 -12.95 7.05
C LEU A 202 -2.14 -13.31 5.56
N ASP A 203 -2.65 -14.50 5.33
CA ASP A 203 -3.17 -14.93 4.04
C ASP A 203 -4.62 -14.46 3.87
N TRP A 204 -5.15 -14.50 2.64
CA TRP A 204 -6.56 -14.20 2.40
C TRP A 204 -7.47 -15.04 3.28
N TRP A 205 -8.50 -14.43 3.81
CA TRP A 205 -9.51 -14.99 4.72
C TRP A 205 -8.99 -15.32 6.12
N GLN A 206 -7.71 -15.09 6.40
CA GLN A 206 -7.18 -15.19 7.75
C GLN A 206 -7.46 -13.92 8.55
N SER A 207 -7.67 -14.09 9.84
CA SER A 207 -7.94 -13.01 10.77
C SER A 207 -6.95 -13.03 11.92
N THR A 208 -6.73 -11.85 12.50
CA THR A 208 -6.06 -11.66 13.78
C THR A 208 -6.83 -10.67 14.63
N THR A 209 -6.64 -10.70 15.93
CA THR A 209 -7.23 -9.75 16.85
C THR A 209 -6.15 -9.00 17.60
N VAL A 210 -6.22 -7.68 17.57
CA VAL A 210 -5.35 -6.77 18.32
C VAL A 210 -6.23 -5.90 19.20
N GLY A 211 -6.13 -6.10 20.51
CA GLY A 211 -7.01 -5.42 21.44
C GLY A 211 -8.48 -5.72 21.19
N ALA A 212 -9.26 -4.71 20.88
CA ALA A 212 -10.68 -4.82 20.56
C ALA A 212 -10.98 -4.80 19.05
N LEU A 213 -9.96 -4.92 18.19
CA LEU A 213 -10.11 -4.88 16.73
C LEU A 213 -9.71 -6.23 16.13
N GLU A 214 -10.65 -6.85 15.43
CA GLU A 214 -10.38 -7.99 14.56
C GLU A 214 -10.09 -7.48 13.16
N LEU A 215 -9.00 -7.97 12.57
CA LEU A 215 -8.56 -7.62 11.22
C LEU A 215 -8.52 -8.89 10.37
N THR A 216 -9.23 -8.86 9.25
CA THR A 216 -9.27 -9.97 8.30
C THR A 216 -8.68 -9.53 6.97
N ALA A 217 -7.66 -10.22 6.50
CA ALA A 217 -7.19 -10.06 5.14
C ALA A 217 -8.19 -10.68 4.17
N THR A 218 -8.56 -9.95 3.12
CA THR A 218 -9.50 -10.43 2.10
C THR A 218 -8.88 -10.28 0.71
N PRO A 219 -9.31 -11.08 -0.28
CA PRO A 219 -8.79 -10.98 -1.63
C PRO A 219 -8.94 -9.58 -2.22
N ALA A 220 -7.94 -9.17 -2.99
CA ALA A 220 -7.99 -8.03 -3.88
C ALA A 220 -7.54 -8.46 -5.29
N GLN A 221 -7.93 -7.73 -6.30
CA GLN A 221 -7.56 -7.97 -7.70
C GLN A 221 -6.43 -7.01 -8.09
N HIS A 222 -5.19 -7.34 -7.71
CA HIS A 222 -4.05 -6.43 -7.89
C HIS A 222 -2.76 -7.19 -8.19
N PHE A 223 -1.62 -6.64 -7.84
CA PHE A 223 -0.29 -7.23 -7.99
C PHE A 223 0.68 -6.61 -6.99
N SER A 224 1.87 -7.18 -6.89
CA SER A 224 2.93 -6.69 -6.02
C SER A 224 4.27 -6.58 -6.75
N GLY A 225 5.22 -5.92 -6.13
CA GLY A 225 6.60 -5.81 -6.59
C GLY A 225 7.14 -4.38 -6.49
N ARG A 226 8.43 -4.28 -6.20
CA ARG A 226 9.17 -3.01 -6.05
C ARG A 226 10.37 -2.93 -7.00
N GLY A 227 10.71 -4.00 -7.68
CA GLY A 227 11.84 -4.11 -8.58
C GLY A 227 11.52 -4.84 -9.87
N LEU A 228 12.54 -5.20 -10.60
CA LEU A 228 12.39 -5.89 -11.88
C LEU A 228 12.20 -7.41 -11.75
N THR A 229 12.53 -8.00 -10.57
CA THR A 229 12.59 -9.46 -10.39
C THR A 229 11.67 -9.98 -9.29
N ASP A 230 10.98 -9.12 -8.57
CA ASP A 230 10.17 -9.46 -7.41
C ASP A 230 8.65 -9.33 -7.64
N SER A 231 8.22 -9.20 -8.91
CA SER A 231 6.80 -9.17 -9.27
C SER A 231 6.05 -10.36 -8.70
N ASP A 232 4.96 -10.07 -8.00
CA ASP A 232 4.03 -11.03 -7.41
C ASP A 232 4.65 -11.96 -6.34
N ARG A 233 5.80 -11.59 -5.75
CA ARG A 233 6.45 -12.38 -4.69
C ARG A 233 5.91 -12.11 -3.30
N THR A 234 5.19 -11.02 -3.10
CA THR A 234 4.43 -10.72 -1.88
C THR A 234 2.94 -10.76 -2.20
N LEU A 235 2.12 -11.06 -1.22
CA LEU A 235 0.68 -11.05 -1.38
C LEU A 235 0.16 -9.60 -1.31
N TRP A 236 -1.00 -9.34 -1.89
CA TRP A 236 -1.81 -8.13 -1.76
C TRP A 236 -3.15 -8.48 -1.14
N ALA A 237 -3.76 -7.55 -0.41
CA ALA A 237 -5.02 -7.78 0.26
C ALA A 237 -5.86 -6.51 0.41
N SER A 238 -7.17 -6.67 0.39
CA SER A 238 -8.11 -5.76 1.05
C SER A 238 -8.29 -6.18 2.51
N TRP A 239 -8.89 -5.31 3.32
CA TRP A 239 -9.02 -5.55 4.76
C TRP A 239 -10.42 -5.28 5.28
N VAL A 240 -10.88 -6.17 6.13
CA VAL A 240 -12.04 -5.94 7.00
C VAL A 240 -11.53 -5.68 8.41
N LEU A 241 -11.91 -4.53 8.96
CA LEU A 241 -11.65 -4.16 10.34
C LEU A 241 -12.99 -4.20 11.09
N ARG A 242 -13.09 -5.03 12.10
CA ARG A 242 -14.30 -5.18 12.91
C ARG A 242 -13.99 -4.90 14.39
N VAL A 243 -14.68 -3.93 14.97
CA VAL A 243 -14.62 -3.72 16.41
C VAL A 243 -15.35 -4.90 17.08
N VAL A 244 -14.61 -5.67 17.87
CA VAL A 244 -15.13 -6.73 18.71
C VAL A 244 -15.20 -6.19 20.14
N GLY A 245 -16.33 -6.32 20.83
CA GLY A 245 -16.43 -5.90 22.24
C GLY A 245 -15.35 -6.56 23.08
N LYS A 246 -14.81 -5.86 24.06
CA LYS A 246 -14.00 -6.53 25.11
C LYS A 246 -14.91 -7.58 25.76
N GLY A 247 -14.45 -8.83 25.76
CA GLY A 247 -15.20 -9.99 26.18
C GLY A 247 -15.50 -10.02 27.68
N ASP A 248 -16.52 -9.29 28.08
CA ASP A 248 -17.14 -9.36 29.42
C ASP A 248 -18.54 -9.96 29.26
N GLY A 249 -18.63 -11.18 28.70
CA GLY A 249 -19.78 -12.06 28.89
C GLY A 249 -21.22 -11.56 28.63
N ALA A 250 -21.39 -10.31 28.20
CA ALA A 250 -22.67 -9.77 27.83
C ALA A 250 -22.75 -9.77 26.29
N GLU A 251 -23.69 -10.54 25.74
CA GLU A 251 -24.16 -10.39 24.37
C GLU A 251 -24.67 -8.96 24.16
N SER A 252 -23.78 -8.02 23.89
CA SER A 252 -24.14 -6.71 23.42
C SER A 252 -24.59 -6.88 21.97
N SER A 253 -25.90 -6.75 21.74
CA SER A 253 -26.55 -6.76 20.44
C SER A 253 -26.18 -5.57 19.54
N SER A 254 -25.19 -4.76 19.90
CA SER A 254 -24.62 -3.74 19.02
C SER A 254 -23.55 -4.39 18.16
N SER A 255 -23.86 -4.63 16.89
CA SER A 255 -22.86 -4.95 15.87
C SER A 255 -21.72 -3.93 15.96
N GLY A 256 -20.51 -4.35 16.37
CA GLY A 256 -19.36 -3.45 16.43
C GLY A 256 -19.09 -2.86 15.04
N LEU A 257 -18.54 -1.67 15.01
CA LEU A 257 -18.18 -0.94 13.78
C LEU A 257 -17.40 -1.84 12.82
N ARG A 258 -17.83 -1.87 11.56
CA ARG A 258 -17.21 -2.63 10.48
C ARG A 258 -16.73 -1.69 9.39
N VAL A 259 -15.45 -1.73 9.13
CA VAL A 259 -14.79 -0.93 8.10
C VAL A 259 -14.20 -1.84 7.06
N PHE A 260 -14.42 -1.52 5.79
CA PHE A 260 -13.74 -2.15 4.67
C PHE A 260 -12.72 -1.19 4.06
N PHE A 261 -11.50 -1.66 3.85
CA PHE A 261 -10.43 -0.96 3.15
C PHE A 261 -9.97 -1.80 1.97
N SER A 262 -10.18 -1.31 0.75
CA SER A 262 -9.86 -2.08 -0.46
C SER A 262 -8.35 -2.20 -0.72
N GLY A 263 -7.51 -1.26 -0.23
CA GLY A 263 -6.22 -1.06 -0.84
C GLY A 263 -6.40 -0.75 -2.32
N ASP A 264 -5.45 -1.15 -3.17
CA ASP A 264 -5.61 -1.11 -4.62
C ASP A 264 -6.22 -2.40 -5.14
N SER A 265 -7.22 -2.28 -6.01
CA SER A 265 -7.92 -3.42 -6.58
C SER A 265 -8.68 -3.04 -7.85
N GLY A 266 -8.56 -3.86 -8.87
CA GLY A 266 -9.54 -3.88 -9.96
C GLY A 266 -10.87 -4.48 -9.49
N TYR A 267 -11.93 -4.19 -10.25
CA TYR A 267 -13.26 -4.75 -9.97
C TYR A 267 -13.31 -6.25 -10.26
N PHE A 268 -13.81 -7.03 -9.28
CA PHE A 268 -13.94 -8.48 -9.39
C PHE A 268 -15.03 -9.02 -8.42
N ASP A 269 -15.43 -10.28 -8.63
CA ASP A 269 -16.52 -10.90 -7.85
C ASP A 269 -16.17 -11.10 -6.36
N GLY A 270 -14.90 -10.98 -5.98
CA GLY A 270 -14.47 -11.06 -4.58
C GLY A 270 -15.12 -10.01 -3.68
N PHE A 271 -15.44 -8.82 -4.21
CA PHE A 271 -16.18 -7.81 -3.42
C PHE A 271 -17.54 -8.30 -2.96
N LYS A 272 -18.26 -9.06 -3.82
CA LYS A 272 -19.52 -9.69 -3.45
C LYS A 272 -19.31 -10.70 -2.32
N ALA A 273 -18.31 -11.57 -2.44
CA ALA A 273 -18.00 -12.58 -1.42
C ALA A 273 -17.60 -11.93 -0.07
N VAL A 274 -16.84 -10.82 -0.10
CA VAL A 274 -16.51 -10.04 1.10
C VAL A 274 -17.76 -9.44 1.72
N GLY A 275 -18.64 -8.83 0.90
CA GLY A 275 -19.90 -8.25 1.36
C GLY A 275 -20.86 -9.28 1.98
N GLU A 276 -21.00 -10.47 1.37
CA GLU A 276 -21.83 -11.56 1.89
C GLU A 276 -21.27 -12.13 3.20
N ARG A 277 -19.95 -12.19 3.36
CA ARG A 277 -19.30 -12.81 4.53
C ARG A 277 -19.17 -11.87 5.72
N PHE A 278 -18.91 -10.59 5.49
CA PHE A 278 -18.58 -9.63 6.55
C PHE A 278 -19.50 -8.42 6.62
N GLY A 279 -20.32 -8.18 5.61
CA GLY A 279 -21.26 -7.04 5.59
C GLY A 279 -22.45 -7.20 6.52
N PRO A 280 -23.25 -6.16 6.66
CA PRO A 280 -23.04 -4.84 6.09
C PRO A 280 -21.87 -4.10 6.74
N PHE A 281 -21.28 -3.13 6.00
CA PHE A 281 -20.22 -2.27 6.50
C PHE A 281 -20.78 -0.89 6.86
N ASP A 282 -20.26 -0.31 7.94
CA ASP A 282 -20.55 1.08 8.34
C ASP A 282 -19.76 2.09 7.52
N LEU A 283 -18.55 1.68 7.06
CA LEU A 283 -17.68 2.48 6.20
C LEU A 283 -16.97 1.58 5.19
N THR A 284 -16.94 2.02 3.94
CA THR A 284 -16.11 1.41 2.89
C THR A 284 -15.17 2.46 2.31
N MET A 285 -13.86 2.16 2.37
CA MET A 285 -12.81 2.96 1.73
C MET A 285 -12.38 2.20 0.47
N VAL A 286 -12.89 2.64 -0.67
CA VAL A 286 -12.71 1.96 -1.96
C VAL A 286 -11.81 2.82 -2.84
N GLU A 287 -10.86 2.18 -3.51
CA GLU A 287 -10.03 2.82 -4.52
C GLU A 287 -10.89 3.41 -5.65
N THR A 288 -10.49 4.59 -6.11
CA THR A 288 -11.12 5.27 -7.25
C THR A 288 -10.08 5.95 -8.15
N GLY A 289 -8.85 5.47 -8.13
CA GLY A 289 -7.71 6.10 -8.81
C GLY A 289 -6.97 5.14 -9.73
N ALA A 290 -6.07 5.69 -10.55
CA ALA A 290 -5.19 4.94 -11.45
C ALA A 290 -5.89 4.07 -12.51
N TYR A 291 -7.23 4.16 -12.67
CA TYR A 291 -7.93 3.47 -13.74
C TYR A 291 -7.36 3.86 -15.11
N ASN A 292 -7.03 2.86 -15.93
CA ASN A 292 -6.55 3.08 -17.29
C ASN A 292 -6.89 1.87 -18.17
N GLN A 293 -7.25 2.13 -19.44
CA GLN A 293 -7.50 1.09 -20.42
C GLN A 293 -6.27 0.20 -20.71
N ASP A 294 -5.08 0.63 -20.33
CA ASP A 294 -3.86 -0.16 -20.45
C ASP A 294 -3.72 -1.22 -19.33
N TRP A 295 -4.39 -1.03 -18.18
CA TRP A 295 -4.45 -1.98 -17.05
C TRP A 295 -5.81 -2.01 -16.33
N PRO A 296 -6.89 -2.33 -17.05
CA PRO A 296 -8.26 -2.24 -16.54
C PRO A 296 -8.59 -3.24 -15.42
N ASP A 297 -7.77 -4.28 -15.28
CA ASP A 297 -8.05 -5.40 -14.38
C ASP A 297 -7.52 -5.20 -12.96
N VAL A 298 -6.73 -4.16 -12.68
CA VAL A 298 -5.99 -4.00 -11.42
C VAL A 298 -6.25 -2.69 -10.68
N HIS A 299 -7.04 -1.80 -11.29
CA HIS A 299 -7.55 -0.55 -10.70
C HIS A 299 -8.99 -0.32 -11.16
N MET A 300 -9.79 0.46 -10.39
CA MET A 300 -11.18 0.78 -10.70
C MET A 300 -11.50 2.27 -10.49
#